data_4ef5b650ee33b5cd51e31063bf062e12
#
_entry.id   4ef5b650ee33b5cd51e31063bf062e12
#
_cell.length_a   1.000
_cell.length_b   1.000
_cell.length_c   1.000
_cell.angle_alpha   90.00
_cell.angle_beta   90.00
_cell.angle_gamma   90.00
#
_symmetry.space_group_name_H-M   'P 1'
#
loop_
_entity.id
_entity.type
_entity.pdbx_description
1 polymer ?
#
loop_
_entity_poly.entity_id
_entity_poly.type
_entity_poly.pdbx_seq_one_letter_code
_entity_poly.pdbx_strand_id
1 'polypeptide(L)'
;LELVDVSDLFTSTERDLIYKELRAGDVVLGVRLAALAGRLGSKELDASGSQLPRLGRELASSARAAGVRGIFHSDELPAYSITEAEMAAVCDRLGCTDSDAFALCAAPEWQAELALEAAVHRARLAWHRIPKEVRNVVIKKGGPEDGTTTAMRPLPGGARMYPETDVPVLALTQEHWNQMCADLPPTSVERRERLQACDLSQNQVDSLLGAEMDDDFHAGHSGELATGLSALPAKAWA
;
A
#
# COMPACT_ATOMS: atom_id res chain seq x y z
N LEU A 1 -4.39 24.48 -2.92
CA LEU A 1 -4.93 23.46 -3.81
C LEU A 1 -5.47 24.16 -5.04
N GLU A 2 -4.97 23.82 -6.20
CA GLU A 2 -5.46 24.34 -7.47
C GLU A 2 -6.10 23.18 -8.24
N LEU A 3 -7.40 23.23 -8.37
CA LEU A 3 -8.18 22.31 -9.19
C LEU A 3 -8.43 23.00 -10.54
N VAL A 4 -8.24 22.26 -11.62
CA VAL A 4 -8.36 22.80 -12.98
C VAL A 4 -9.37 21.96 -13.74
N ASP A 5 -10.32 22.63 -14.39
CA ASP A 5 -11.23 21.98 -15.33
C ASP A 5 -10.47 21.61 -16.61
N VAL A 6 -10.49 20.35 -16.95
CA VAL A 6 -9.85 19.76 -18.13
C VAL A 6 -10.86 19.03 -19.02
N SER A 7 -12.14 19.31 -18.83
CA SER A 7 -13.25 18.65 -19.55
C SER A 7 -13.13 18.78 -21.07
N ASP A 8 -12.65 19.93 -21.56
CA ASP A 8 -12.47 20.20 -22.97
C ASP A 8 -11.42 19.32 -23.65
N LEU A 9 -10.49 18.76 -22.89
CA LEU A 9 -9.45 17.86 -23.40
C LEU A 9 -10.00 16.44 -23.70
N PHE A 10 -11.17 16.11 -23.19
CA PHE A 10 -11.79 14.77 -23.30
C PHE A 10 -13.03 14.75 -24.19
N THR A 11 -13.24 15.75 -25.03
CA THR A 11 -14.45 15.85 -25.91
C THR A 11 -14.56 14.72 -26.92
N SER A 12 -13.44 14.10 -27.31
CA SER A 12 -13.35 12.97 -28.24
C SER A 12 -12.81 11.69 -27.60
N THR A 13 -12.84 11.61 -26.27
CA THR A 13 -12.30 10.46 -25.54
C THR A 13 -13.11 9.18 -25.80
N GLU A 14 -12.42 8.07 -25.95
CA GLU A 14 -13.02 6.73 -26.01
C GLU A 14 -13.30 6.15 -24.60
N ARG A 15 -12.93 6.87 -23.53
CA ARG A 15 -13.18 6.45 -22.17
C ARG A 15 -14.67 6.55 -21.82
N ASP A 16 -15.35 5.42 -21.81
CA ASP A 16 -16.80 5.31 -21.58
C ASP A 16 -17.28 6.05 -20.30
N LEU A 17 -16.52 5.96 -19.20
CA LEU A 17 -16.86 6.69 -17.97
C LEU A 17 -16.81 8.20 -18.16
N ILE A 18 -15.70 8.75 -18.66
CA ILE A 18 -15.53 10.19 -18.85
C ILE A 18 -16.56 10.69 -19.88
N TYR A 19 -16.71 9.97 -20.98
CA TYR A 19 -17.70 10.30 -21.99
C TYR A 19 -19.12 10.40 -21.44
N LYS A 20 -19.53 9.45 -20.61
CA LYS A 20 -20.87 9.45 -19.99
C LYS A 20 -21.08 10.61 -19.02
N GLU A 21 -20.11 10.88 -18.17
CA GLU A 21 -20.17 12.00 -17.22
C GLU A 21 -20.24 13.35 -17.97
N LEU A 22 -19.40 13.56 -18.97
CA LEU A 22 -19.45 14.78 -19.80
C LEU A 22 -20.79 14.93 -20.54
N ARG A 23 -21.37 13.84 -21.03
CA ARG A 23 -22.71 13.85 -21.67
C ARG A 23 -23.83 14.12 -20.67
N ALA A 24 -23.65 13.82 -19.41
CA ALA A 24 -24.58 14.15 -18.33
C ALA A 24 -24.50 15.63 -17.90
N GLY A 25 -23.51 16.37 -18.40
CA GLY A 25 -23.26 17.77 -18.02
C GLY A 25 -22.30 17.90 -16.84
N ASP A 26 -21.63 16.83 -16.47
CA ASP A 26 -20.61 16.81 -15.43
C ASP A 26 -19.26 17.29 -15.99
N VAL A 27 -18.26 17.40 -15.11
CA VAL A 27 -16.92 17.90 -15.43
C VAL A 27 -15.83 16.85 -15.23
N VAL A 28 -14.68 17.08 -15.83
CA VAL A 28 -13.43 16.40 -15.49
C VAL A 28 -12.51 17.41 -14.83
N LEU A 29 -12.31 17.27 -13.52
CA LEU A 29 -11.34 18.08 -12.80
C LEU A 29 -10.01 17.36 -12.68
N GLY A 30 -8.93 18.12 -12.75
CA GLY A 30 -7.57 17.67 -12.59
C GLY A 30 -6.84 18.39 -11.47
N VAL A 31 -5.90 17.71 -10.85
CA VAL A 31 -4.98 18.27 -9.84
C VAL A 31 -3.57 17.78 -10.04
N ARG A 32 -2.60 18.69 -9.98
CA ARG A 32 -1.18 18.36 -9.96
C ARG A 32 -0.77 17.87 -8.58
N LEU A 33 -0.01 16.77 -8.57
CA LEU A 33 0.57 16.15 -7.39
C LEU A 33 2.10 16.29 -7.47
N ALA A 34 2.64 17.36 -6.91
CA ALA A 34 4.04 17.71 -7.02
C ALA A 34 4.96 16.62 -6.45
N ALA A 35 6.04 16.31 -7.16
CA ALA A 35 7.09 15.33 -6.79
C ALA A 35 6.58 13.90 -6.51
N LEU A 36 5.45 13.50 -7.11
CA LEU A 36 4.86 12.16 -6.94
C LEU A 36 4.88 11.30 -8.21
N ALA A 37 5.60 11.71 -9.27
CA ALA A 37 5.74 10.91 -10.48
C ALA A 37 6.33 9.51 -10.16
N GLY A 38 5.69 8.45 -10.65
CA GLY A 38 6.08 7.06 -10.45
C GLY A 38 5.84 6.50 -9.03
N ARG A 39 5.34 7.31 -8.09
CA ARG A 39 5.13 6.89 -6.71
C ARG A 39 3.70 6.42 -6.40
N LEU A 40 2.75 6.79 -7.22
CA LEU A 40 1.34 6.43 -7.01
C LEU A 40 1.09 4.96 -7.33
N GLY A 41 1.76 4.45 -8.35
CA GLY A 41 1.66 3.07 -8.83
C GLY A 41 2.67 2.10 -8.20
N SER A 42 3.72 2.60 -7.53
CA SER A 42 4.83 1.79 -7.01
C SER A 42 4.37 0.73 -6.01
N LYS A 43 5.05 -0.41 -6.04
CA LYS A 43 4.91 -1.48 -5.05
C LYS A 43 6.20 -1.52 -4.25
N GLU A 44 6.17 -0.93 -3.09
CA GLU A 44 7.33 -0.87 -2.20
C GLU A 44 7.20 -1.91 -1.09
N LEU A 45 8.33 -2.43 -0.65
CA LEU A 45 8.42 -3.32 0.49
C LEU A 45 9.03 -2.55 1.67
N ASP A 46 8.61 -2.90 2.87
CA ASP A 46 9.28 -2.41 4.08
C ASP A 46 10.56 -3.23 4.36
N ALA A 47 11.25 -2.89 5.45
CA ALA A 47 12.49 -3.56 5.86
C ALA A 47 12.29 -5.05 6.20
N SER A 48 11.07 -5.50 6.48
CA SER A 48 10.71 -6.89 6.74
C SER A 48 10.31 -7.67 5.48
N GLY A 49 10.28 -7.01 4.31
CA GLY A 49 9.81 -7.60 3.06
C GLY A 49 8.29 -7.55 2.88
N SER A 50 7.55 -6.95 3.81
CA SER A 50 6.10 -6.80 3.70
C SER A 50 5.72 -5.70 2.71
N GLN A 51 4.69 -5.95 1.90
CA GLN A 51 4.25 -4.97 0.90
C GLN A 51 3.59 -3.76 1.57
N LEU A 52 4.13 -2.57 1.32
CA LEU A 52 3.53 -1.31 1.75
C LEU A 52 2.23 -1.01 0.98
N PRO A 53 1.29 -0.26 1.58
CA PRO A 53 0.11 0.22 0.87
C PRO A 53 0.48 1.08 -0.34
N ARG A 54 -0.12 0.82 -1.50
CA ARG A 54 0.10 1.63 -2.70
C ARG A 54 -0.57 2.99 -2.54
N LEU A 55 0.20 4.07 -2.74
CA LEU A 55 -0.30 5.44 -2.54
C LEU A 55 -1.51 5.74 -3.45
N GLY A 56 -1.46 5.43 -4.74
CA GLY A 56 -2.59 5.67 -5.65
C GLY A 56 -3.88 4.99 -5.19
N ARG A 57 -3.79 3.77 -4.61
CA ARG A 57 -4.94 3.08 -4.04
C ARG A 57 -5.50 3.78 -2.79
N GLU A 58 -4.62 4.34 -1.97
CA GLU A 58 -4.99 5.14 -0.80
C GLU A 58 -5.72 6.43 -1.22
N LEU A 59 -5.20 7.12 -2.24
CA LEU A 59 -5.83 8.33 -2.80
C LEU A 59 -7.21 8.00 -3.36
N ALA A 60 -7.32 6.96 -4.17
CA ALA A 60 -8.60 6.52 -4.74
C ALA A 60 -9.62 6.11 -3.66
N SER A 61 -9.16 5.48 -2.57
CA SER A 61 -10.01 5.12 -1.44
C SER A 61 -10.56 6.36 -0.72
N SER A 62 -9.71 7.39 -0.52
CA SER A 62 -10.13 8.65 0.09
C SER A 62 -11.10 9.41 -0.80
N ALA A 63 -10.87 9.46 -2.11
CA ALA A 63 -11.76 10.10 -3.06
C ALA A 63 -13.16 9.48 -3.09
N ARG A 64 -13.25 8.15 -2.95
CA ARG A 64 -14.55 7.44 -2.91
C ARG A 64 -15.44 7.87 -1.75
N ALA A 65 -14.90 8.43 -0.68
CA ALA A 65 -15.68 8.98 0.42
C ALA A 65 -16.58 10.15 -0.02
N ALA A 66 -16.24 10.85 -1.11
CA ALA A 66 -17.08 11.87 -1.75
C ALA A 66 -18.21 11.28 -2.61
N GLY A 67 -18.31 9.95 -2.72
CA GLY A 67 -19.34 9.26 -3.51
C GLY A 67 -18.97 9.01 -4.97
N VAL A 68 -17.77 9.37 -5.41
CA VAL A 68 -17.28 9.09 -6.77
C VAL A 68 -16.91 7.62 -6.94
N ARG A 69 -16.93 7.12 -8.17
CA ARG A 69 -16.49 5.73 -8.48
C ARG A 69 -15.01 5.50 -8.26
N GLY A 70 -14.20 6.55 -8.43
CA GLY A 70 -12.75 6.55 -8.28
C GLY A 70 -12.12 7.76 -8.95
N ILE A 71 -10.82 7.75 -8.99
CA ILE A 71 -9.99 8.74 -9.68
C ILE A 71 -9.06 8.02 -10.64
N PHE A 72 -8.56 8.71 -11.65
CA PHE A 72 -7.44 8.27 -12.48
C PHE A 72 -6.17 8.98 -12.03
N HIS A 73 -5.03 8.35 -12.15
CA HIS A 73 -3.75 9.02 -11.88
C HIS A 73 -2.70 8.70 -12.96
N SER A 74 -1.75 9.59 -13.13
CA SER A 74 -0.74 9.53 -14.19
C SER A 74 0.02 8.21 -14.26
N ASP A 75 0.35 7.60 -13.13
CA ASP A 75 1.15 6.37 -13.09
C ASP A 75 0.40 5.11 -13.58
N GLU A 76 -0.91 5.20 -13.75
CA GLU A 76 -1.73 4.13 -14.34
C GLU A 76 -2.01 4.37 -15.83
N LEU A 77 -1.66 5.53 -16.33
CA LEU A 77 -1.89 5.96 -17.70
C LEU A 77 -0.60 5.82 -18.53
N PRO A 78 -0.68 5.60 -19.85
CA PRO A 78 -1.90 5.44 -20.65
C PRO A 78 -2.57 4.09 -20.43
N ALA A 79 -3.82 4.11 -20.02
CA ALA A 79 -4.66 2.93 -19.82
C ALA A 79 -6.13 3.33 -19.84
N TYR A 80 -7.01 2.37 -19.77
CA TYR A 80 -8.45 2.62 -19.67
C TYR A 80 -9.02 3.48 -20.79
N SER A 81 -8.44 3.42 -21.99
CA SER A 81 -8.79 4.24 -23.18
C SER A 81 -8.52 5.73 -23.00
N ILE A 82 -7.65 6.14 -22.09
CA ILE A 82 -7.06 7.48 -22.04
C ILE A 82 -5.73 7.40 -22.79
N THR A 83 -5.58 8.22 -23.80
CA THR A 83 -4.44 8.21 -24.73
C THR A 83 -3.23 8.99 -24.18
N GLU A 84 -2.05 8.72 -24.76
CA GLU A 84 -0.84 9.52 -24.45
C GLU A 84 -1.02 11.00 -24.81
N ALA A 85 -1.77 11.29 -25.88
CA ALA A 85 -2.04 12.67 -26.26
C ALA A 85 -2.92 13.41 -25.24
N GLU A 86 -3.97 12.75 -24.73
CA GLU A 86 -4.80 13.30 -23.66
C GLU A 86 -3.99 13.49 -22.38
N MET A 87 -3.13 12.54 -22.02
CA MET A 87 -2.21 12.68 -20.88
C MET A 87 -1.28 13.88 -21.01
N ALA A 88 -0.64 14.05 -22.18
CA ALA A 88 0.26 15.17 -22.44
C ALA A 88 -0.49 16.51 -22.34
N ALA A 89 -1.69 16.60 -22.92
CA ALA A 89 -2.52 17.78 -22.84
C ALA A 89 -2.94 18.12 -21.39
N VAL A 90 -3.24 17.10 -20.57
CA VAL A 90 -3.53 17.28 -19.14
C VAL A 90 -2.28 17.78 -18.40
N CYS A 91 -1.12 17.18 -18.64
CA CYS A 91 0.15 17.62 -18.03
C CYS A 91 0.43 19.10 -18.34
N ASP A 92 0.30 19.48 -19.59
CA ASP A 92 0.50 20.88 -20.01
C ASP A 92 -0.51 21.83 -19.33
N ARG A 93 -1.77 21.46 -19.29
CA ARG A 93 -2.85 22.26 -18.67
C ARG A 93 -2.63 22.43 -17.16
N LEU A 94 -2.15 21.39 -16.47
CA LEU A 94 -1.87 21.41 -15.04
C LEU A 94 -0.49 21.98 -14.70
N GLY A 95 0.36 22.27 -15.69
CA GLY A 95 1.74 22.71 -15.49
C GLY A 95 2.61 21.67 -14.78
N CYS A 96 2.44 20.39 -15.13
CA CYS A 96 3.24 19.31 -14.56
C CYS A 96 4.67 19.34 -15.14
N THR A 97 5.63 19.03 -14.28
CA THR A 97 7.00 18.71 -14.66
C THR A 97 7.23 17.19 -14.66
N ASP A 98 8.37 16.73 -15.13
CA ASP A 98 8.73 15.30 -15.16
C ASP A 98 8.71 14.63 -13.76
N SER A 99 8.81 15.42 -12.70
CA SER A 99 8.75 14.94 -11.32
C SER A 99 7.33 14.87 -10.74
N ASP A 100 6.34 15.40 -11.46
CA ASP A 100 5.00 15.55 -10.94
C ASP A 100 4.06 14.46 -11.48
N ALA A 101 3.16 14.02 -10.63
CA ALA A 101 2.00 13.23 -11.02
C ALA A 101 0.76 14.14 -11.13
N PHE A 102 -0.32 13.57 -11.64
CA PHE A 102 -1.65 14.20 -11.58
C PHE A 102 -2.72 13.18 -11.23
N ALA A 103 -3.84 13.68 -10.75
CA ALA A 103 -5.07 12.91 -10.60
C ALA A 103 -6.24 13.61 -11.27
N LEU A 104 -7.17 12.82 -11.84
CA LEU A 104 -8.37 13.26 -12.52
C LEU A 104 -9.60 12.64 -11.85
N CYS A 105 -10.68 13.42 -11.78
CA CYS A 105 -11.98 12.95 -11.36
C CYS A 105 -13.07 13.43 -12.33
N ALA A 106 -13.88 12.50 -12.83
CA ALA A 106 -15.03 12.78 -13.67
C ALA A 106 -16.31 12.56 -12.84
N ALA A 107 -17.04 13.64 -12.55
CA ALA A 107 -18.25 13.63 -11.72
C ALA A 107 -18.92 15.04 -11.76
N PRO A 108 -20.10 15.25 -11.13
CA PRO A 108 -20.59 16.58 -10.83
C PRO A 108 -19.51 17.45 -10.17
N GLU A 109 -19.40 18.71 -10.57
CA GLU A 109 -18.30 19.61 -10.17
C GLU A 109 -18.01 19.57 -8.66
N TRP A 110 -19.02 19.81 -7.83
CA TRP A 110 -18.89 19.79 -6.37
C TRP A 110 -18.36 18.46 -5.83
N GLN A 111 -18.70 17.36 -6.48
CA GLN A 111 -18.32 16.02 -6.06
C GLN A 111 -16.88 15.69 -6.50
N ALA A 112 -16.49 16.13 -7.70
CA ALA A 112 -15.13 16.01 -8.19
C ALA A 112 -14.16 16.85 -7.35
N GLU A 113 -14.58 18.07 -6.94
CA GLU A 113 -13.81 18.92 -6.02
C GLU A 113 -13.54 18.20 -4.69
N LEU A 114 -14.59 17.74 -4.02
CA LEU A 114 -14.46 17.02 -2.73
C LEU A 114 -13.59 15.76 -2.87
N ALA A 115 -13.73 15.02 -3.96
CA ALA A 115 -12.95 13.81 -4.21
C ALA A 115 -11.45 14.12 -4.37
N LEU A 116 -11.11 15.14 -5.16
CA LEU A 116 -9.72 15.54 -5.36
C LEU A 116 -9.12 16.21 -4.12
N GLU A 117 -9.89 16.99 -3.38
CA GLU A 117 -9.47 17.54 -2.08
C GLU A 117 -9.13 16.42 -1.09
N ALA A 118 -9.99 15.41 -0.99
CA ALA A 118 -9.75 14.24 -0.14
C ALA A 118 -8.50 13.46 -0.57
N ALA A 119 -8.28 13.29 -1.88
CA ALA A 119 -7.09 12.65 -2.42
C ALA A 119 -5.81 13.43 -2.08
N VAL A 120 -5.80 14.75 -2.30
CA VAL A 120 -4.65 15.61 -1.96
C VAL A 120 -4.39 15.64 -0.47
N HIS A 121 -5.43 15.72 0.35
CA HIS A 121 -5.30 15.63 1.81
C HIS A 121 -4.64 14.30 2.21
N ARG A 122 -5.07 13.19 1.61
CA ARG A 122 -4.47 11.86 1.84
C ARG A 122 -3.00 11.82 1.42
N ALA A 123 -2.66 12.36 0.27
CA ALA A 123 -1.27 12.44 -0.19
C ALA A 123 -0.37 13.21 0.80
N ARG A 124 -0.87 14.33 1.35
CA ARG A 124 -0.15 15.11 2.37
C ARG A 124 0.07 14.33 3.67
N LEU A 125 -0.94 13.61 4.15
CA LEU A 125 -0.81 12.75 5.33
C LEU A 125 0.19 11.63 5.14
N ALA A 126 0.27 11.08 3.92
CA ALA A 126 1.14 9.96 3.57
C ALA A 126 2.56 10.39 3.13
N TRP A 127 2.88 11.69 3.09
CA TRP A 127 4.11 12.23 2.52
C TRP A 127 5.39 11.65 3.13
N HIS A 128 5.41 11.46 4.44
CA HIS A 128 6.60 10.99 5.15
C HIS A 128 6.50 9.56 5.68
N ARG A 129 5.30 9.02 5.78
CA ARG A 129 5.03 7.70 6.37
C ARG A 129 3.58 7.28 6.15
N ILE A 130 3.29 6.01 6.41
CA ILE A 130 1.90 5.57 6.57
C ILE A 130 1.24 6.39 7.69
N PRO A 131 0.10 7.04 7.44
CA PRO A 131 -0.58 7.86 8.44
C PRO A 131 -0.87 7.11 9.74
N LYS A 132 -0.75 7.78 10.87
CA LYS A 132 -1.14 7.26 12.18
C LYS A 132 -2.66 7.20 12.28
N GLU A 133 -3.21 6.03 12.06
CA GLU A 133 -4.65 5.77 12.04
C GLU A 133 -4.92 4.30 12.36
N VAL A 134 -6.17 3.96 12.66
CA VAL A 134 -6.58 2.56 12.72
C VAL A 134 -6.65 2.01 11.29
N ARG A 135 -6.00 0.89 11.06
CA ARG A 135 -5.92 0.25 9.74
C ARG A 135 -6.40 -1.18 9.81
N ASN A 136 -7.06 -1.64 8.75
CA ASN A 136 -7.40 -3.04 8.57
C ASN A 136 -6.24 -3.76 7.89
N VAL A 137 -5.84 -4.89 8.41
CA VAL A 137 -4.93 -5.81 7.71
C VAL A 137 -5.68 -6.45 6.56
N VAL A 138 -5.06 -6.44 5.38
CA VAL A 138 -5.61 -7.11 4.20
C VAL A 138 -4.95 -8.48 4.09
N ILE A 139 -5.71 -9.52 4.40
CA ILE A 139 -5.25 -10.90 4.22
C ILE A 139 -5.63 -11.33 2.82
N LYS A 140 -4.64 -11.59 1.97
CA LYS A 140 -4.87 -12.21 0.65
C LYS A 140 -4.86 -13.73 0.77
N LYS A 141 -5.60 -14.37 -0.13
CA LYS A 141 -5.62 -15.81 -0.25
C LYS A 141 -4.21 -16.28 -0.66
N GLY A 142 -3.50 -16.95 0.25
CA GLY A 142 -2.17 -17.49 -0.02
C GLY A 142 -1.05 -17.07 0.91
N GLY A 143 -1.32 -16.33 1.99
CA GLY A 143 -0.28 -16.16 3.00
C GLY A 143 -0.42 -14.96 3.92
N PRO A 144 0.12 -15.08 5.12
CA PRO A 144 0.26 -13.98 6.07
C PRO A 144 1.28 -12.90 5.63
N GLU A 145 2.05 -13.17 4.58
CA GLU A 145 3.17 -12.32 4.12
C GLU A 145 2.76 -11.04 3.41
N ASP A 146 1.48 -10.90 3.05
CA ASP A 146 0.98 -9.66 2.46
C ASP A 146 0.52 -8.70 3.55
N GLY A 147 1.46 -8.11 4.25
CA GLY A 147 1.23 -7.12 5.31
C GLY A 147 0.55 -5.82 4.87
N THR A 148 -0.04 -5.80 3.68
CA THR A 148 -0.79 -4.66 3.17
C THR A 148 -1.95 -4.31 4.07
N THR A 149 -2.09 -3.03 4.36
CA THR A 149 -3.17 -2.50 5.17
C THR A 149 -4.00 -1.47 4.42
N THR A 150 -5.23 -1.23 4.88
CA THR A 150 -6.10 -0.16 4.38
C THR A 150 -6.56 0.73 5.51
N ALA A 151 -6.73 2.03 5.23
CA ALA A 151 -7.27 2.98 6.18
C ALA A 151 -8.67 2.56 6.64
N MET A 152 -8.92 2.65 7.94
CA MET A 152 -10.21 2.36 8.54
C MET A 152 -10.82 3.61 9.16
N ARG A 153 -10.14 4.21 10.12
CA ARG A 153 -10.59 5.42 10.81
C ARG A 153 -9.42 6.14 11.47
N PRO A 154 -9.53 7.46 11.74
CA PRO A 154 -8.54 8.16 12.54
C PRO A 154 -8.36 7.52 13.93
N LEU A 155 -7.18 7.67 14.51
CA LEU A 155 -6.97 7.31 15.91
C LEU A 155 -7.93 8.09 16.78
N PRO A 156 -8.52 7.47 17.81
CA PRO A 156 -9.31 8.20 18.79
C PRO A 156 -8.42 9.25 19.46
N GLY A 157 -8.94 10.46 19.58
CA GLY A 157 -8.26 11.51 20.35
C GLY A 157 -8.17 11.17 21.85
N GLY A 158 -7.23 11.80 22.56
CA GLY A 158 -7.02 11.55 23.99
C GLY A 158 -8.26 11.68 24.87
N ALA A 159 -9.24 12.50 24.46
CA ALA A 159 -10.54 12.63 25.16
C ALA A 159 -11.42 11.37 25.12
N ARG A 160 -11.10 10.38 24.27
CA ARG A 160 -11.81 9.11 24.17
C ARG A 160 -11.05 7.93 24.78
N MET A 161 -9.88 8.18 25.30
CA MET A 161 -9.05 7.20 25.97
C MET A 161 -9.02 7.54 27.46
N TYR A 162 -9.59 6.67 28.27
CA TYR A 162 -9.45 6.77 29.72
C TYR A 162 -8.01 6.42 30.12
N PRO A 163 -7.38 7.17 31.03
CA PRO A 163 -6.10 6.72 31.57
C PRO A 163 -6.29 5.39 32.30
N GLU A 164 -5.38 4.47 32.08
CA GLU A 164 -5.33 3.23 32.85
C GLU A 164 -4.91 3.55 34.27
N THR A 165 -5.85 3.41 35.21
CA THR A 165 -5.60 3.71 36.61
C THR A 165 -5.22 2.47 37.42
N ASP A 166 -5.54 1.29 36.91
CA ASP A 166 -5.36 0.02 37.60
C ASP A 166 -4.06 -0.71 37.19
N VAL A 167 -3.42 -0.25 36.13
CA VAL A 167 -2.15 -0.80 35.64
C VAL A 167 -1.01 0.17 36.00
N PRO A 168 -0.02 -0.26 36.77
CA PRO A 168 1.13 0.60 37.10
C PRO A 168 1.93 0.93 35.82
N VAL A 169 2.55 2.11 35.81
CA VAL A 169 3.42 2.52 34.72
C VAL A 169 4.60 1.54 34.61
N LEU A 170 4.73 0.89 33.48
CA LEU A 170 5.89 0.06 33.16
C LEU A 170 6.99 0.95 32.59
N ALA A 171 8.08 1.12 33.34
CA ALA A 171 9.25 1.82 32.84
C ALA A 171 10.03 0.93 31.88
N LEU A 172 10.09 1.33 30.62
CA LEU A 172 10.88 0.64 29.60
C LEU A 172 12.34 1.10 29.73
N THR A 173 13.16 0.33 30.42
CA THR A 173 14.60 0.61 30.52
C THR A 173 15.31 0.26 29.21
N GLN A 174 16.47 0.91 28.96
CA GLN A 174 17.28 0.60 27.78
C GLN A 174 17.75 -0.85 27.76
N GLU A 175 18.03 -1.41 28.92
CA GLU A 175 18.43 -2.81 29.09
C GLU A 175 17.32 -3.77 28.69
N HIS A 176 16.10 -3.54 29.17
CA HIS A 176 14.92 -4.32 28.81
C HIS A 176 14.60 -4.20 27.31
N TRP A 177 14.71 -2.99 26.76
CA TRP A 177 14.56 -2.77 25.33
C TRP A 177 15.58 -3.58 24.49
N ASN A 178 16.86 -3.53 24.88
CA ASN A 178 17.91 -4.26 24.19
C ASN A 178 17.69 -5.78 24.26
N GLN A 179 17.21 -6.28 25.39
CA GLN A 179 16.87 -7.69 25.53
C GLN A 179 15.72 -8.09 24.61
N MET A 180 14.64 -7.32 24.59
CA MET A 180 13.52 -7.58 23.65
C MET A 180 13.98 -7.57 22.18
N CYS A 181 14.87 -6.64 21.82
CA CYS A 181 15.41 -6.55 20.46
C CYS A 181 16.29 -7.77 20.10
N ALA A 182 16.99 -8.34 21.10
CA ALA A 182 17.80 -9.56 20.90
C ALA A 182 16.94 -10.83 20.75
N ASP A 183 15.76 -10.82 21.34
CA ASP A 183 14.83 -11.96 21.36
C ASP A 183 13.73 -11.84 20.27
N LEU A 184 13.89 -10.93 19.31
CA LEU A 184 12.94 -10.79 18.22
C LEU A 184 12.91 -12.05 17.36
N PRO A 185 11.70 -12.53 16.99
CA PRO A 185 11.59 -13.62 16.04
C PRO A 185 12.17 -13.21 14.66
N PRO A 186 12.66 -14.16 13.88
CA PRO A 186 13.19 -13.85 12.55
C PRO A 186 12.10 -13.28 11.64
N THR A 187 12.49 -12.34 10.81
CA THR A 187 11.61 -11.76 9.78
C THR A 187 11.28 -12.79 8.70
N SER A 188 10.23 -12.56 7.92
CA SER A 188 9.87 -13.44 6.78
C SER A 188 11.00 -13.57 5.76
N VAL A 189 11.81 -12.53 5.60
CA VAL A 189 12.99 -12.59 4.72
C VAL A 189 14.04 -13.52 5.28
N GLU A 190 14.41 -13.39 6.55
CA GLU A 190 15.38 -14.26 7.23
C GLU A 190 14.89 -15.71 7.30
N ARG A 191 13.60 -15.94 7.54
CA ARG A 191 12.98 -17.27 7.50
C ARG A 191 13.16 -17.92 6.12
N ARG A 192 12.90 -17.15 5.05
CA ARG A 192 13.06 -17.59 3.66
C ARG A 192 14.52 -17.88 3.32
N GLU A 193 15.44 -17.00 3.66
CA GLU A 193 16.88 -17.17 3.43
C GLU A 193 17.41 -18.39 4.16
N ARG A 194 16.97 -18.63 5.40
CA ARG A 194 17.32 -19.81 6.19
C ARG A 194 16.91 -21.12 5.52
N LEU A 195 15.70 -21.17 4.92
CA LEU A 195 15.23 -22.34 4.18
C LEU A 195 15.96 -22.51 2.85
N GLN A 196 16.23 -21.42 2.13
CA GLN A 196 16.98 -21.47 0.88
C GLN A 196 18.41 -21.97 1.08
N ALA A 197 19.03 -21.65 2.21
CA ALA A 197 20.36 -22.17 2.58
C ALA A 197 20.36 -23.71 2.79
N CYS A 198 19.21 -24.35 2.95
CA CYS A 198 19.05 -25.79 3.06
C CYS A 198 18.88 -26.50 1.71
N ASP A 199 19.16 -25.83 0.60
CA ASP A 199 19.08 -26.37 -0.76
C ASP A 199 17.66 -26.84 -1.17
N LEU A 200 16.63 -26.19 -0.61
CA LEU A 200 15.24 -26.43 -0.94
C LEU A 200 14.85 -25.71 -2.24
N SER A 201 13.93 -26.31 -3.00
CA SER A 201 13.32 -25.65 -4.14
C SER A 201 12.37 -24.52 -3.68
N GLN A 202 12.14 -23.52 -4.54
CA GLN A 202 11.25 -22.41 -4.23
C GLN A 202 9.85 -22.87 -3.78
N ASN A 203 9.29 -23.90 -4.43
CA ASN A 203 7.98 -24.45 -4.06
C ASN A 203 7.97 -25.06 -2.65
N GLN A 204 9.05 -25.71 -2.24
CA GLN A 204 9.17 -26.28 -0.89
C GLN A 204 9.30 -25.16 0.15
N VAL A 205 10.10 -24.14 -0.13
CA VAL A 205 10.22 -22.95 0.72
C VAL A 205 8.85 -22.29 0.91
N ASP A 206 8.13 -22.06 -0.19
CA ASP A 206 6.81 -21.43 -0.13
C ASP A 206 5.78 -22.30 0.60
N SER A 207 5.86 -23.61 0.46
CA SER A 207 4.98 -24.56 1.19
C SER A 207 5.24 -24.55 2.69
N LEU A 208 6.51 -24.59 3.11
CA LEU A 208 6.89 -24.57 4.52
C LEU A 208 6.51 -23.25 5.19
N LEU A 209 6.80 -22.13 4.54
CA LEU A 209 6.42 -20.82 5.05
C LEU A 209 4.89 -20.63 5.08
N GLY A 210 4.18 -21.09 4.05
CA GLY A 210 2.72 -21.02 4.00
C GLY A 210 2.00 -21.89 5.01
N ALA A 211 2.64 -22.97 5.46
CA ALA A 211 2.16 -23.85 6.52
C ALA A 211 2.67 -23.46 7.92
N GLU A 212 3.52 -22.43 8.02
CA GLU A 212 4.20 -22.02 9.27
C GLU A 212 5.01 -23.16 9.93
N MET A 213 5.61 -24.04 9.12
CA MET A 213 6.36 -25.22 9.55
C MET A 213 7.88 -25.06 9.39
N ASP A 214 8.37 -23.90 9.08
CA ASP A 214 9.79 -23.63 8.84
C ASP A 214 10.65 -23.79 10.10
N ASP A 215 10.13 -23.44 11.28
CA ASP A 215 10.83 -23.64 12.54
C ASP A 215 10.90 -25.14 12.91
N ASP A 216 9.82 -25.89 12.71
CA ASP A 216 9.80 -27.34 12.90
C ASP A 216 10.77 -28.05 11.94
N PHE A 217 10.77 -27.62 10.67
CA PHE A 217 11.73 -28.09 9.68
C PHE A 217 13.18 -27.82 10.12
N HIS A 218 13.47 -26.60 10.58
CA HIS A 218 14.81 -26.22 11.03
C HIS A 218 15.23 -26.99 12.26
N ALA A 219 14.36 -27.19 13.25
CA ALA A 219 14.60 -27.99 14.43
C ALA A 219 14.89 -29.47 14.08
N GLY A 220 14.18 -30.01 13.10
CA GLY A 220 14.37 -31.37 12.62
C GLY A 220 15.62 -31.56 11.77
N HIS A 221 15.92 -30.62 10.86
CA HIS A 221 17.00 -30.73 9.89
C HIS A 221 18.38 -30.32 10.45
N SER A 222 18.47 -29.22 11.17
CA SER A 222 19.74 -28.64 11.64
C SER A 222 19.74 -28.17 13.09
N GLY A 223 18.63 -28.35 13.81
CA GLY A 223 18.45 -27.96 15.20
C GLY A 223 18.75 -29.07 16.22
N GLU A 224 18.24 -28.90 17.41
CA GLU A 224 18.45 -29.82 18.54
C GLU A 224 17.88 -31.22 18.31
N LEU A 225 16.88 -31.36 17.44
CA LEU A 225 16.27 -32.65 17.09
C LEU A 225 17.04 -33.42 16.02
N ALA A 226 18.08 -32.85 15.46
CA ALA A 226 18.85 -33.43 14.35
C ALA A 226 19.70 -34.66 14.69
N THR A 227 19.76 -35.08 15.96
CA THR A 227 20.52 -36.24 16.40
C THR A 227 19.94 -37.54 15.84
N GLY A 228 20.54 -38.05 14.78
CA GLY A 228 20.15 -39.28 14.10
C GLY A 228 19.34 -39.13 12.82
N LEU A 229 18.78 -37.98 12.57
CA LEU A 229 17.98 -37.66 11.37
C LEU A 229 18.69 -36.69 10.43
N SER A 230 19.74 -36.00 10.87
CA SER A 230 20.53 -35.05 10.10
C SER A 230 21.23 -35.64 8.86
N ALA A 231 21.27 -36.99 8.75
CA ALA A 231 21.78 -37.68 7.57
C ALA A 231 20.80 -37.69 6.38
N LEU A 232 19.53 -37.32 6.60
CA LEU A 232 18.56 -37.24 5.53
C LEU A 232 18.72 -35.91 4.76
N PRO A 233 18.63 -35.93 3.40
CA PRO A 233 18.63 -34.70 2.62
C PRO A 233 17.49 -33.78 3.05
N ALA A 234 17.73 -32.46 3.07
CA ALA A 234 16.71 -31.47 3.41
C ALA A 234 15.40 -31.69 2.65
N LYS A 235 15.50 -32.10 1.37
CA LYS A 235 14.33 -32.41 0.51
C LYS A 235 13.43 -33.54 1.02
N ALA A 236 13.93 -34.38 1.90
CA ALA A 236 13.12 -35.47 2.50
C ALA A 236 12.31 -34.99 3.71
N TRP A 237 12.60 -33.78 4.22
CA TRP A 237 11.90 -33.14 5.34
C TRP A 237 10.81 -32.20 4.87
N ALA A 238 10.94 -31.62 3.70
CA ALA A 238 10.04 -30.64 3.08
C ALA A 238 9.01 -31.30 2.15
#